data_83dbc1f601bd2693dc37a7aac8cc8654
#
_entry.id   83dbc1f601bd2693dc37a7aac8cc8654
#
_cell.length_a   1.000
_cell.length_b   1.000
_cell.length_c   1.000
_cell.angle_alpha   90.00
_cell.angle_beta   90.00
_cell.angle_gamma   90.00
#
_symmetry.space_group_name_H-M   'P 1'
#
loop_
_entity.id
_entity.type
_entity.pdbx_description
1 polymer ?
#
loop_
_entity_poly.entity_id
_entity_poly.type
_entity_poly.pdbx_seq_one_letter_code
_entity_poly.pdbx_strand_id
1 'polypeptide(L)'
;MNWKKAKDTFNKHNVCKTHVEARQKCEDFMNQRTNVGRKLVQVGKEEEKRYEIRLTTSLDVARFLIMQGDAFRGHDESSTSLNKGTFREMVDWYKDKVEIVKAAYEKGYKNCQMLSPYVQKDLTKACAEEVMSVIMDEIRGRKFSVLIDESRDVSIKEQMAVILRLVVVFSCLRYYLYFYSFTNTR
;
A
#
# COMPACT_ATOMS: atom_id res chain seq x y z
N MET A 1 11.78 69.04 5.89
CA MET A 1 12.36 67.68 5.82
C MET A 1 13.47 67.67 4.78
N ASN A 2 14.70 67.29 5.12
CA ASN A 2 15.84 67.42 4.19
C ASN A 2 16.03 66.12 3.41
N TRP A 3 15.46 66.05 2.21
CA TRP A 3 15.45 64.85 1.33
C TRP A 3 16.85 64.33 0.96
N LYS A 4 17.87 65.18 0.89
CA LYS A 4 19.25 64.77 0.65
C LYS A 4 19.77 63.88 1.78
N LYS A 5 19.55 64.27 3.08
CA LYS A 5 19.93 63.45 4.23
C LYS A 5 19.18 62.13 4.27
N ALA A 6 17.89 62.10 3.93
CA ALA A 6 17.11 60.87 3.88
C ALA A 6 17.67 59.88 2.83
N LYS A 7 17.98 60.37 1.61
CA LYS A 7 18.55 59.54 0.54
C LYS A 7 19.90 58.92 0.93
N ASP A 8 20.78 59.73 1.58
CA ASP A 8 22.08 59.23 2.02
C ASP A 8 21.93 58.16 3.15
N THR A 9 20.95 58.34 4.03
CA THR A 9 20.65 57.35 5.08
C THR A 9 20.13 56.03 4.49
N PHE A 10 19.24 56.09 3.48
CA PHE A 10 18.75 54.89 2.78
C PHE A 10 19.86 54.20 2.01
N ASN A 11 20.72 54.95 1.34
CA ASN A 11 21.85 54.35 0.62
C ASN A 11 22.82 53.64 1.57
N LYS A 12 23.15 54.25 2.73
CA LYS A 12 23.96 53.61 3.75
C LYS A 12 23.30 52.36 4.32
N HIS A 13 21.98 52.37 4.50
CA HIS A 13 21.24 51.21 4.98
C HIS A 13 21.27 50.08 3.96
N ASN A 14 21.07 50.33 2.66
CA ASN A 14 21.08 49.36 1.60
C ASN A 14 22.40 48.58 1.48
N VAL A 15 23.53 49.22 1.82
CA VAL A 15 24.86 48.61 1.78
C VAL A 15 25.29 48.07 3.15
N CYS A 16 24.47 48.26 4.17
CA CYS A 16 24.76 47.75 5.50
C CYS A 16 24.79 46.20 5.47
N LYS A 17 25.81 45.59 6.06
CA LYS A 17 26.03 44.16 6.07
C LYS A 17 24.80 43.38 6.51
N THR A 18 24.15 43.80 7.59
CA THR A 18 22.94 43.15 8.14
C THR A 18 21.75 43.21 7.16
N HIS A 19 21.59 44.34 6.43
CA HIS A 19 20.52 44.47 5.42
C HIS A 19 20.78 43.59 4.21
N VAL A 20 22.02 43.55 3.73
CA VAL A 20 22.43 42.70 2.60
C VAL A 20 22.24 41.23 2.94
N GLU A 21 22.66 40.79 4.15
CA GLU A 21 22.46 39.42 4.62
C GLU A 21 20.98 39.06 4.77
N ALA A 22 20.15 39.97 5.31
CA ALA A 22 18.72 39.75 5.44
C ALA A 22 18.03 39.64 4.08
N ARG A 23 18.41 40.48 3.12
CA ARG A 23 17.92 40.42 1.76
C ARG A 23 18.32 39.13 1.06
N GLN A 24 19.57 38.69 1.19
CA GLN A 24 20.04 37.44 0.65
C GLN A 24 19.25 36.25 1.23
N LYS A 25 19.04 36.21 2.54
CA LYS A 25 18.22 35.17 3.17
C LYS A 25 16.77 35.16 2.68
N CYS A 26 16.21 36.35 2.43
CA CYS A 26 14.87 36.48 1.86
C CYS A 26 14.82 35.95 0.42
N GLU A 27 15.81 36.32 -0.41
CA GLU A 27 15.91 35.82 -1.78
C GLU A 27 16.12 34.31 -1.82
N ASP A 28 16.97 33.75 -0.96
CA ASP A 28 17.18 32.30 -0.83
C ASP A 28 15.91 31.59 -0.39
N PHE A 29 15.15 32.17 0.55
CA PHE A 29 13.85 31.63 0.98
C PHE A 29 12.80 31.66 -0.14
N MET A 30 12.77 32.74 -0.92
CA MET A 30 11.85 32.88 -2.04
C MET A 30 12.24 32.03 -3.24
N ASN A 31 13.53 31.68 -3.36
CA ASN A 31 14.01 30.84 -4.46
C ASN A 31 13.60 29.39 -4.23
N GLN A 32 12.64 28.91 -5.04
CA GLN A 32 12.11 27.54 -4.94
C GLN A 32 13.17 26.45 -5.15
N ARG A 33 14.21 26.73 -5.93
CA ARG A 33 15.27 25.77 -6.25
C ARG A 33 16.24 25.55 -5.09
N THR A 34 16.45 26.56 -4.25
CA THR A 34 17.40 26.51 -3.12
C THR A 34 16.73 26.30 -1.77
N ASN A 35 15.40 26.40 -1.70
CA ASN A 35 14.66 26.24 -0.45
C ASN A 35 14.64 24.77 0.02
N VAL A 36 15.43 24.47 1.06
CA VAL A 36 15.58 23.10 1.63
C VAL A 36 14.25 22.56 2.12
N GLY A 37 13.41 23.36 2.77
CA GLY A 37 12.10 22.93 3.24
C GLY A 37 11.18 22.47 2.12
N ARG A 38 11.14 23.20 1.02
CA ARG A 38 10.37 22.81 -0.18
C ARG A 38 10.91 21.54 -0.83
N LYS A 39 12.26 21.41 -0.93
CA LYS A 39 12.89 20.18 -1.43
C LYS A 39 12.54 18.97 -0.57
N LEU A 40 12.56 19.09 0.75
CA LEU A 40 12.16 18.01 1.67
C LEU A 40 10.70 17.60 1.46
N VAL A 41 9.79 18.56 1.34
CA VAL A 41 8.37 18.29 1.04
C VAL A 41 8.20 17.60 -0.32
N GLN A 42 8.93 18.04 -1.33
CA GLN A 42 8.87 17.43 -2.66
C GLN A 42 9.40 15.99 -2.65
N VAL A 43 10.53 15.74 -1.99
CA VAL A 43 11.09 14.38 -1.83
C VAL A 43 10.10 13.48 -1.09
N GLY A 44 9.44 14.00 -0.05
CA GLY A 44 8.39 13.26 0.68
C GLY A 44 7.22 12.85 -0.23
N LYS A 45 6.72 13.76 -1.05
CA LYS A 45 5.64 13.49 -2.00
C LYS A 45 6.02 12.50 -3.11
N GLU A 46 7.25 12.57 -3.59
CA GLU A 46 7.76 11.63 -4.58
C GLU A 46 7.90 10.21 -4.00
N GLU A 47 8.35 10.10 -2.76
CA GLU A 47 8.44 8.80 -2.10
C GLU A 47 7.06 8.24 -1.75
N GLU A 48 6.11 9.07 -1.36
CA GLU A 48 4.71 8.69 -1.16
C GLU A 48 4.11 8.07 -2.43
N LYS A 49 4.32 8.71 -3.59
CA LYS A 49 3.90 8.15 -4.88
C LYS A 49 4.58 6.82 -5.21
N ARG A 50 5.89 6.71 -4.94
CA ARG A 50 6.60 5.43 -5.15
C ARG A 50 6.06 4.33 -4.23
N TYR A 51 5.75 4.68 -2.99
CA TYR A 51 5.12 3.76 -2.05
C TYR A 51 3.74 3.31 -2.53
N GLU A 52 2.90 4.24 -2.98
CA GLU A 52 1.58 3.96 -3.55
C GLU A 52 1.66 3.02 -4.76
N ILE A 53 2.60 3.25 -5.69
CA ILE A 53 2.81 2.38 -6.85
C ILE A 53 3.21 0.97 -6.40
N ARG A 54 4.13 0.83 -5.45
CA ARG A 54 4.55 -0.49 -4.92
C ARG A 54 3.40 -1.21 -4.23
N LEU A 55 2.63 -0.50 -3.41
CA LEU A 55 1.46 -1.05 -2.73
C LEU A 55 0.39 -1.51 -3.73
N THR A 56 0.06 -0.68 -4.71
CA THR A 56 -0.91 -1.01 -5.76
C THR A 56 -0.46 -2.22 -6.57
N THR A 57 0.82 -2.26 -6.97
CA THR A 57 1.38 -3.42 -7.70
C THR A 57 1.25 -4.70 -6.87
N SER A 58 1.61 -4.66 -5.59
CA SER A 58 1.50 -5.82 -4.70
C SER A 58 0.05 -6.24 -4.49
N LEU A 59 -0.88 -5.29 -4.39
CA LEU A 59 -2.31 -5.55 -4.27
C LEU A 59 -2.88 -6.19 -5.55
N ASP A 60 -2.51 -5.71 -6.72
CA ASP A 60 -2.97 -6.24 -8.01
C ASP A 60 -2.52 -7.69 -8.20
N VAL A 61 -1.25 -7.97 -7.87
CA VAL A 61 -0.72 -9.34 -7.89
C VAL A 61 -1.44 -10.22 -6.86
N ALA A 62 -1.66 -9.73 -5.64
CA ALA A 62 -2.39 -10.48 -4.62
C ALA A 62 -3.82 -10.82 -5.07
N ARG A 63 -4.55 -9.85 -5.63
CA ARG A 63 -5.90 -10.05 -6.17
C ARG A 63 -5.92 -11.08 -7.28
N PHE A 64 -4.96 -11.01 -8.20
CA PHE A 64 -4.86 -11.99 -9.28
C PHE A 64 -4.66 -13.40 -8.74
N LEU A 65 -3.73 -13.61 -7.80
CA LEU A 65 -3.47 -14.91 -7.21
C LEU A 65 -4.67 -15.45 -6.42
N ILE A 66 -5.37 -14.60 -5.67
CA ILE A 66 -6.61 -14.96 -4.97
C ILE A 66 -7.66 -15.43 -5.96
N MET A 67 -7.87 -14.72 -7.07
CA MET A 67 -8.86 -15.08 -8.09
C MET A 67 -8.53 -16.38 -8.80
N GLN A 68 -7.24 -16.71 -8.97
CA GLN A 68 -6.80 -17.96 -9.57
C GLN A 68 -6.76 -19.13 -8.56
N GLY A 69 -6.81 -18.85 -7.27
CA GLY A 69 -6.61 -19.85 -6.22
C GLY A 69 -5.17 -20.32 -6.09
N ASP A 70 -4.22 -19.49 -6.55
CA ASP A 70 -2.81 -19.85 -6.59
C ASP A 70 -2.08 -19.55 -5.28
N ALA A 71 -1.04 -20.34 -5.00
CA ALA A 71 -0.18 -20.15 -3.84
C ALA A 71 0.67 -18.88 -3.99
N PHE A 72 0.77 -18.10 -2.93
CA PHE A 72 1.60 -16.89 -2.88
C PHE A 72 3.08 -17.23 -2.74
N ARG A 73 3.40 -18.20 -1.90
CA ARG A 73 4.76 -18.49 -1.46
C ARG A 73 5.35 -19.68 -2.17
N GLY A 74 6.67 -19.62 -2.40
CA GLY A 74 7.47 -20.75 -2.84
C GLY A 74 8.00 -21.58 -1.66
N HIS A 75 8.63 -22.68 -1.97
CA HIS A 75 9.31 -23.51 -0.97
C HIS A 75 10.55 -22.79 -0.40
N ASP A 76 11.29 -22.08 -1.25
CA ASP A 76 12.49 -21.31 -0.88
C ASP A 76 12.39 -19.89 -1.44
N GLU A 77 12.28 -18.91 -0.55
CA GLU A 77 12.23 -17.48 -0.89
C GLU A 77 13.59 -16.76 -0.73
N SER A 78 14.69 -17.51 -0.59
CA SER A 78 16.03 -16.92 -0.47
C SER A 78 16.44 -16.16 -1.72
N SER A 79 17.43 -15.28 -1.59
CA SER A 79 17.95 -14.50 -2.72
C SER A 79 18.58 -15.35 -3.82
N THR A 80 19.04 -16.54 -3.48
CA THR A 80 19.69 -17.52 -4.38
C THR A 80 18.72 -18.48 -5.04
N SER A 81 17.44 -18.50 -4.60
CA SER A 81 16.41 -19.37 -5.19
C SER A 81 16.08 -18.96 -6.61
N LEU A 82 15.95 -19.95 -7.49
CA LEU A 82 15.49 -19.77 -8.88
C LEU A 82 13.97 -19.53 -8.96
N ASN A 83 13.23 -19.90 -7.91
CA ASN A 83 11.77 -19.65 -7.80
C ASN A 83 11.44 -19.23 -6.37
N LYS A 84 11.22 -17.96 -6.18
CA LYS A 84 10.92 -17.32 -4.88
C LYS A 84 9.44 -17.35 -4.50
N GLY A 85 8.63 -18.06 -5.26
CA GLY A 85 7.19 -18.12 -5.09
C GLY A 85 6.44 -17.18 -6.03
N THR A 86 5.22 -17.59 -6.38
CA THR A 86 4.42 -16.97 -7.43
C THR A 86 4.21 -15.48 -7.22
N PHE A 87 3.98 -15.04 -5.98
CA PHE A 87 3.80 -13.63 -5.67
C PHE A 87 5.03 -12.78 -6.05
N ARG A 88 6.22 -13.21 -5.64
CA ARG A 88 7.47 -12.47 -5.93
C ARG A 88 7.82 -12.50 -7.40
N GLU A 89 7.70 -13.66 -8.03
CA GLU A 89 7.97 -13.83 -9.46
C GLU A 89 7.04 -12.96 -10.31
N MET A 90 5.76 -12.86 -9.94
CA MET A 90 4.81 -11.99 -10.64
C MET A 90 5.12 -10.50 -10.45
N VAL A 91 5.52 -10.07 -9.25
CA VAL A 91 5.95 -8.69 -9.04
C VAL A 91 7.22 -8.38 -9.82
N ASP A 92 8.18 -9.31 -9.87
CA ASP A 92 9.40 -9.15 -10.66
C ASP A 92 9.08 -9.08 -12.16
N TRP A 93 8.21 -9.94 -12.66
CA TRP A 93 7.70 -9.88 -14.03
C TRP A 93 7.00 -8.53 -14.31
N TYR A 94 6.18 -8.02 -13.38
CA TYR A 94 5.48 -6.74 -13.54
C TYR A 94 6.47 -5.56 -13.62
N LYS A 95 7.52 -5.57 -12.82
CA LYS A 95 8.61 -4.57 -12.91
C LYS A 95 9.26 -4.57 -14.29
N ASP A 96 9.47 -5.74 -14.88
CA ASP A 96 10.08 -5.84 -16.21
C ASP A 96 9.17 -5.31 -17.32
N LYS A 97 7.86 -5.30 -17.12
CA LYS A 97 6.88 -4.84 -18.12
C LYS A 97 6.50 -3.39 -17.99
N VAL A 98 6.56 -2.82 -16.78
CA VAL A 98 6.03 -1.47 -16.50
C VAL A 98 7.13 -0.60 -15.91
N GLU A 99 7.65 0.33 -16.72
CA GLU A 99 8.80 1.19 -16.34
C GLU A 99 8.54 2.02 -15.07
N ILE A 100 7.31 2.51 -14.87
CA ILE A 100 6.93 3.27 -13.68
C ILE A 100 7.05 2.39 -12.42
N VAL A 101 6.64 1.12 -12.51
CA VAL A 101 6.76 0.15 -11.41
C VAL A 101 8.23 -0.13 -11.14
N LYS A 102 9.02 -0.43 -12.18
CA LYS A 102 10.46 -0.62 -12.06
C LYS A 102 11.14 0.55 -11.35
N ALA A 103 10.90 1.77 -11.81
CA ALA A 103 11.46 2.97 -11.21
C ALA A 103 11.05 3.16 -9.74
N ALA A 104 9.82 2.80 -9.36
CA ALA A 104 9.34 2.88 -7.99
C ALA A 104 10.06 1.88 -7.07
N TYR A 105 10.38 0.68 -7.55
CA TYR A 105 11.13 -0.32 -6.79
C TYR A 105 12.62 -0.02 -6.71
N GLU A 106 13.24 0.48 -7.78
CA GLU A 106 14.68 0.80 -7.83
C GLU A 106 15.04 2.04 -7.00
N LYS A 107 14.23 3.10 -7.10
CA LYS A 107 14.48 4.40 -6.46
C LYS A 107 13.89 4.51 -5.06
N GLY A 108 12.99 3.62 -4.67
CA GLY A 108 12.35 3.64 -3.37
C GLY A 108 13.19 3.01 -2.26
N TYR A 109 12.78 3.23 -1.02
CA TYR A 109 13.45 2.65 0.15
C TYR A 109 13.38 1.12 0.13
N LYS A 110 14.53 0.47 0.37
CA LYS A 110 14.65 -0.99 0.34
C LYS A 110 13.85 -1.71 1.41
N ASN A 111 13.56 -1.05 2.53
CA ASN A 111 12.76 -1.58 3.64
C ASN A 111 11.25 -1.51 3.38
N CYS A 112 10.79 -0.83 2.32
CA CYS A 112 9.37 -0.64 1.98
C CYS A 112 9.01 -1.26 0.63
N GLN A 113 9.49 -2.48 0.36
CA GLN A 113 9.29 -3.15 -0.94
C GLN A 113 7.91 -3.82 -1.09
N MET A 114 7.12 -3.90 -0.03
CA MET A 114 5.78 -4.54 -0.03
C MET A 114 5.76 -6.01 -0.45
N LEU A 115 6.88 -6.73 -0.27
CA LEU A 115 7.05 -8.13 -0.71
C LEU A 115 7.13 -9.12 0.45
N SER A 116 7.15 -8.66 1.70
CA SER A 116 7.35 -9.53 2.85
C SER A 116 6.13 -10.45 3.06
N PRO A 117 6.34 -11.64 3.68
CA PRO A 117 5.23 -12.55 4.03
C PRO A 117 4.15 -11.91 4.91
N TYR A 118 4.53 -10.94 5.74
CA TYR A 118 3.57 -10.18 6.56
C TYR A 118 2.67 -9.30 5.68
N VAL A 119 3.26 -8.55 4.74
CA VAL A 119 2.50 -7.73 3.80
C VAL A 119 1.59 -8.59 2.93
N GLN A 120 2.05 -9.76 2.45
CA GLN A 120 1.22 -10.68 1.69
C GLN A 120 -0.01 -11.13 2.50
N LYS A 121 0.16 -11.45 3.79
CA LYS A 121 -0.95 -11.79 4.69
C LYS A 121 -1.90 -10.61 4.91
N ASP A 122 -1.36 -9.42 5.11
CA ASP A 122 -2.16 -8.21 5.34
C ASP A 122 -2.99 -7.86 4.09
N LEU A 123 -2.40 -7.97 2.89
CA LEU A 123 -3.12 -7.79 1.62
C LEU A 123 -4.24 -8.82 1.43
N THR A 124 -3.95 -10.09 1.72
CA THR A 124 -4.96 -11.16 1.64
C THR A 124 -6.09 -10.93 2.64
N LYS A 125 -5.74 -10.52 3.87
CA LYS A 125 -6.71 -10.20 4.91
C LYS A 125 -7.59 -9.01 4.51
N ALA A 126 -7.01 -7.95 3.98
CA ALA A 126 -7.76 -6.78 3.52
C ALA A 126 -8.73 -7.14 2.37
N CYS A 127 -8.30 -7.99 1.43
CA CYS A 127 -9.18 -8.51 0.38
C CYS A 127 -10.33 -9.35 0.96
N ALA A 128 -10.05 -10.20 1.95
CA ALA A 128 -11.07 -11.03 2.60
C ALA A 128 -12.08 -10.18 3.40
N GLU A 129 -11.60 -9.16 4.12
CA GLU A 129 -12.44 -8.23 4.86
C GLU A 129 -13.38 -7.45 3.94
N GLU A 130 -12.89 -6.99 2.78
CA GLU A 130 -13.71 -6.30 1.78
C GLU A 130 -14.79 -7.22 1.20
N VAL A 131 -14.42 -8.44 0.80
CA VAL A 131 -15.39 -9.44 0.33
C VAL A 131 -16.44 -9.75 1.39
N MET A 132 -16.02 -9.90 2.65
CA MET A 132 -16.92 -10.12 3.77
C MET A 132 -17.90 -8.95 3.95
N SER A 133 -17.40 -7.70 3.86
CA SER A 133 -18.22 -6.49 3.94
C SER A 133 -19.30 -6.48 2.87
N VAL A 134 -18.94 -6.77 1.61
CA VAL A 134 -19.88 -6.86 0.48
C VAL A 134 -20.93 -7.94 0.73
N ILE A 135 -20.53 -9.15 1.17
CA ILE A 135 -21.45 -10.24 1.49
C ILE A 135 -22.43 -9.84 2.61
N MET A 136 -21.92 -9.22 3.68
CA MET A 136 -22.76 -8.78 4.80
C MET A 136 -23.75 -7.68 4.40
N ASP A 137 -23.36 -6.77 3.53
CA ASP A 137 -24.23 -5.74 2.99
C ASP A 137 -25.32 -6.33 2.08
N GLU A 138 -24.99 -7.33 1.27
CA GLU A 138 -25.99 -8.04 0.45
C GLU A 138 -27.00 -8.83 1.28
N ILE A 139 -26.57 -9.39 2.40
CA ILE A 139 -27.46 -10.17 3.30
C ILE A 139 -28.34 -9.26 4.14
N ARG A 140 -27.92 -8.03 4.39
CA ARG A 140 -28.62 -7.09 5.30
C ARG A 140 -30.07 -6.88 4.88
N GLY A 141 -30.99 -7.21 5.79
CA GLY A 141 -32.43 -7.06 5.59
C GLY A 141 -33.06 -8.10 4.65
N ARG A 142 -32.34 -9.10 4.20
CA ARG A 142 -32.84 -10.19 3.35
C ARG A 142 -32.95 -11.50 4.13
N LYS A 143 -33.79 -12.39 3.64
CA LYS A 143 -33.90 -13.76 4.20
C LYS A 143 -32.78 -14.62 3.61
N PHE A 144 -32.04 -15.29 4.47
CA PHE A 144 -30.98 -16.21 4.08
C PHE A 144 -31.03 -17.48 4.92
N SER A 145 -30.41 -18.53 4.45
CA SER A 145 -30.20 -19.76 5.19
C SER A 145 -28.72 -19.98 5.47
N VAL A 146 -28.44 -20.56 6.60
CA VAL A 146 -27.07 -20.93 7.02
C VAL A 146 -26.96 -22.44 7.01
N LEU A 147 -25.94 -22.97 6.36
CA LEU A 147 -25.54 -24.37 6.44
C LEU A 147 -24.18 -24.41 7.09
N ILE A 148 -24.07 -25.26 8.14
CA ILE A 148 -22.83 -25.48 8.87
C ILE A 148 -22.48 -26.94 8.70
N ASP A 149 -21.24 -27.20 8.28
CA ASP A 149 -20.71 -28.55 8.13
C ASP A 149 -19.34 -28.66 8.82
N GLU A 150 -19.08 -29.75 9.50
CA GLU A 150 -17.81 -30.02 10.17
C GLU A 150 -17.03 -31.06 9.37
N SER A 151 -15.81 -30.75 9.06
CA SER A 151 -14.87 -31.64 8.37
C SER A 151 -13.59 -31.78 9.18
N ARG A 152 -13.03 -32.97 9.20
CA ARG A 152 -11.71 -33.22 9.77
C ARG A 152 -10.65 -33.19 8.68
N ASP A 153 -9.64 -32.38 8.91
CA ASP A 153 -8.44 -32.37 8.08
C ASP A 153 -7.57 -33.60 8.36
N VAL A 154 -6.71 -33.96 7.42
CA VAL A 154 -5.71 -35.03 7.54
C VAL A 154 -4.83 -34.87 8.78
N SER A 155 -4.66 -33.67 9.27
CA SER A 155 -3.94 -33.32 10.51
C SER A 155 -4.77 -33.41 11.78
N ILE A 156 -5.96 -34.04 11.72
CA ILE A 156 -6.90 -34.22 12.87
C ILE A 156 -7.41 -32.87 13.41
N LYS A 157 -7.30 -31.82 12.67
CA LYS A 157 -7.88 -30.50 13.03
C LYS A 157 -9.32 -30.44 12.54
N GLU A 158 -10.22 -30.13 13.46
CA GLU A 158 -11.61 -29.89 13.10
C GLU A 158 -11.74 -28.55 12.40
N GLN A 159 -12.32 -28.54 11.20
CA GLN A 159 -12.60 -27.36 10.40
C GLN A 159 -14.12 -27.24 10.26
N MET A 160 -14.62 -26.05 10.44
CA MET A 160 -16.04 -25.75 10.27
C MET A 160 -16.22 -24.93 8.98
N ALA A 161 -17.02 -25.45 8.07
CA ALA A 161 -17.46 -24.76 6.87
C ALA A 161 -18.82 -24.10 7.13
N VAL A 162 -18.91 -22.80 6.90
CA VAL A 162 -20.17 -22.05 6.99
C VAL A 162 -20.55 -21.61 5.59
N ILE A 163 -21.75 -21.99 5.14
CA ILE A 163 -22.29 -21.64 3.84
C ILE A 163 -23.52 -20.77 4.05
N LEU A 164 -23.49 -19.55 3.51
CA LEU A 164 -24.65 -18.68 3.46
C LEU A 164 -25.31 -18.80 2.10
N ARG A 165 -26.62 -19.00 2.09
CA ARG A 165 -27.43 -19.08 0.89
C ARG A 165 -28.48 -18.00 0.89
N LEU A 166 -28.35 -17.06 -0.03
CA LEU A 166 -29.29 -15.97 -0.25
C LEU A 166 -30.13 -16.26 -1.50
N VAL A 167 -31.44 -16.07 -1.40
CA VAL A 167 -32.35 -16.16 -2.54
C VAL A 167 -32.71 -14.75 -2.99
N VAL A 168 -32.26 -14.39 -4.18
CA VAL A 168 -32.66 -13.16 -4.90
C VAL A 168 -33.67 -13.54 -5.97
N VAL A 169 -34.65 -12.71 -6.25
CA VAL A 169 -35.90 -12.99 -6.97
C VAL A 169 -35.76 -13.80 -8.28
N PHE A 170 -34.55 -13.82 -8.89
CA PHE A 170 -34.29 -14.63 -10.09
C PHE A 170 -32.95 -15.40 -10.07
N SER A 171 -32.24 -15.41 -8.92
CA SER A 171 -30.98 -16.12 -8.80
C SER A 171 -30.77 -16.62 -7.37
N CYS A 172 -30.06 -17.74 -7.25
CA CYS A 172 -29.66 -18.28 -5.96
C CYS A 172 -28.15 -18.02 -5.81
N LEU A 173 -27.80 -17.08 -4.94
CA LEU A 173 -26.41 -16.80 -4.59
C LEU A 173 -25.99 -17.69 -3.41
N ARG A 174 -24.82 -18.30 -3.51
CA ARG A 174 -24.20 -19.09 -2.45
C ARG A 174 -22.87 -18.46 -2.12
N TYR A 175 -22.68 -18.14 -0.84
CA TYR A 175 -21.40 -17.67 -0.33
C TYR A 175 -20.81 -18.78 0.56
N TYR A 176 -19.58 -19.18 0.26
CA TYR A 176 -18.82 -20.14 1.04
C TYR A 176 -17.90 -19.36 1.98
N LEU A 177 -18.17 -19.43 3.26
CA LEU A 177 -17.34 -18.83 4.29
C LEU A 177 -16.67 -19.97 5.06
N TYR A 178 -15.35 -20.10 4.90
CA TYR A 178 -14.57 -21.02 5.70
C TYR A 178 -14.17 -20.35 6.99
N PHE A 179 -14.67 -20.87 8.10
CA PHE A 179 -14.25 -20.43 9.42
C PHE A 179 -13.43 -21.52 10.12
N TYR A 180 -12.21 -21.18 10.44
CA TYR A 180 -11.27 -21.64 11.45
C TYR A 180 -11.31 -23.08 11.98
N SER A 181 -10.09 -23.66 12.03
CA SER A 181 -9.80 -24.81 12.84
C SER A 181 -9.93 -24.46 14.34
N PHE A 182 -10.84 -25.05 15.03
CA PHE A 182 -10.80 -25.12 16.49
C PHE A 182 -9.74 -26.15 16.90
N THR A 183 -8.62 -25.71 17.43
CA THR A 183 -7.75 -26.57 18.20
C THR A 183 -8.39 -26.75 19.57
N ASN A 184 -9.13 -27.83 19.76
CA ASN A 184 -9.52 -28.23 21.07
C ASN A 184 -8.27 -28.78 21.77
N THR A 185 -7.54 -27.94 22.50
CA THR A 185 -6.53 -28.38 23.47
C THR A 185 -7.29 -28.92 24.68
N ARG A 186 -7.47 -30.22 24.72
CA ARG A 186 -7.69 -30.95 25.98
C ARG A 186 -6.36 -31.33 26.59
#